data_39794bbdd492c3bce50ce6533ea09b58
#
_entry.id   39794bbdd492c3bce50ce6533ea09b58
#
_cell.length_a   1.000
_cell.length_b   1.000
_cell.length_c   1.000
_cell.angle_alpha   90.00
_cell.angle_beta   90.00
_cell.angle_gamma   90.00
#
_symmetry.space_group_name_H-M   'P 1'
#
loop_
_entity.id
_entity.type
_entity.pdbx_description
1 polymer ?
#
loop_
_entity_poly.entity_id
_entity_poly.type
_entity_poly.pdbx_seq_one_letter_code
_entity_poly.pdbx_strand_id
1 'polypeptide(L)'
;MELITSYASDNYPIIVKHHAINSLERYIKNEEQRFFIIDKQVYNLFVDKLEALSQKFDAKCILIPSGETSKSFEHYHRTIEYLLSHQLTRQTCIAAIGGGATGDFAGFIAATLLRGVSFVQVPTTILAHDSSVGGKVGINSEHGKNLIGAFYRPKAVIYDLDFLETLPYSEILSGYAEVYKHALLNGEKSTKNIESNFTSNKDLQALKNLDYYLFEGIKTKLNIVVEDEKEKGKRKFLNLGHTFGHAIEYEHKIPHGHAVMIGILYQFIVANHLFETNYNIQHYINYMKKLKYPLSIIKQLHFEDTYHFMLLDKKNDYNGIQMVLLKNLGKPVVTHVDKDTLLSAFEELQSYFK
;
A
#
# COMPACT_ATOMS: atom_id res chain seq x y z
N MET A 1 -10.45 10.25 13.45
CA MET A 1 -11.19 8.97 13.45
C MET A 1 -10.32 7.89 14.08
N GLU A 2 -10.89 6.93 14.78
CA GLU A 2 -10.16 5.84 15.44
C GLU A 2 -10.99 4.55 15.31
N LEU A 3 -10.34 3.43 15.04
CA LEU A 3 -10.95 2.10 15.06
C LEU A 3 -9.99 1.09 15.69
N ILE A 4 -10.53 0.00 16.20
CA ILE A 4 -9.76 -1.12 16.73
C ILE A 4 -9.97 -2.30 15.79
N THR A 5 -8.89 -3.02 15.48
CA THR A 5 -8.98 -4.26 14.69
C THR A 5 -9.80 -5.32 15.43
N SER A 6 -10.37 -6.26 14.71
CA SER A 6 -11.27 -7.29 15.26
C SER A 6 -10.77 -8.72 14.99
N TYR A 7 -9.45 -8.95 15.10
CA TYR A 7 -8.87 -10.29 15.06
C TYR A 7 -9.29 -11.10 16.31
N ALA A 8 -9.08 -12.40 16.27
CA ALA A 8 -9.32 -13.27 17.42
C ALA A 8 -8.46 -12.93 18.64
N SER A 9 -7.24 -12.40 18.43
CA SER A 9 -6.31 -11.93 19.48
C SER A 9 -5.48 -10.76 18.98
N ASP A 10 -4.73 -10.11 19.88
CA ASP A 10 -3.73 -9.09 19.58
C ASP A 10 -4.26 -7.95 18.70
N ASN A 11 -5.41 -7.43 19.09
CA ASN A 11 -6.03 -6.30 18.43
C ASN A 11 -5.28 -5.00 18.73
N TYR A 12 -5.23 -4.12 17.74
CA TYR A 12 -4.55 -2.85 17.83
C TYR A 12 -5.40 -1.70 17.28
N PRO A 13 -5.23 -0.47 17.79
CA PRO A 13 -5.92 0.71 17.29
C PRO A 13 -5.26 1.23 16.01
N ILE A 14 -6.10 1.80 15.14
CA ILE A 14 -5.72 2.58 13.96
C ILE A 14 -6.32 3.98 14.14
N ILE A 15 -5.46 4.97 14.27
CA ILE A 15 -5.83 6.36 14.55
C ILE A 15 -5.54 7.19 13.32
N VAL A 16 -6.56 7.82 12.73
CA VAL A 16 -6.47 8.66 11.53
C VAL A 16 -6.99 10.05 11.86
N LYS A 17 -6.10 11.03 12.02
CA LYS A 17 -6.47 12.44 12.30
C LYS A 17 -5.26 13.35 12.18
N HIS A 18 -5.48 14.66 12.15
CA HIS A 18 -4.44 15.64 12.35
C HIS A 18 -3.83 15.52 13.77
N HIS A 19 -2.54 15.78 13.89
CA HIS A 19 -1.77 15.69 15.14
C HIS A 19 -1.89 14.31 15.81
N ALA A 20 -2.14 13.23 15.03
CA ALA A 20 -2.27 11.89 15.58
C ALA A 20 -0.99 11.41 16.27
N ILE A 21 0.19 11.92 15.85
CA ILE A 21 1.50 11.57 16.42
C ILE A 21 1.55 11.81 17.94
N ASN A 22 0.75 12.73 18.47
CA ASN A 22 0.64 12.96 19.91
C ASN A 22 0.11 11.75 20.67
N SER A 23 -0.57 10.82 19.98
CA SER A 23 -1.05 9.56 20.56
C SER A 23 0.07 8.53 20.76
N LEU A 24 1.26 8.73 20.17
CA LEU A 24 2.40 7.80 20.26
C LEU A 24 2.77 7.49 21.71
N GLU A 25 2.69 8.49 22.59
CA GLU A 25 2.97 8.34 24.01
C GLU A 25 2.23 7.17 24.67
N ARG A 26 0.97 6.93 24.30
CA ARG A 26 0.15 5.85 24.89
C ARG A 26 0.76 4.47 24.68
N TYR A 27 1.56 4.30 23.62
CA TYR A 27 2.05 3.00 23.16
C TYR A 27 3.52 2.76 23.47
N ILE A 28 4.30 3.82 23.73
CA ILE A 28 5.75 3.70 23.94
C ILE A 28 6.25 4.14 25.30
N LYS A 29 5.44 4.86 26.11
CA LYS A 29 5.89 5.45 27.39
C LYS A 29 6.37 4.43 28.41
N ASN A 30 5.80 3.22 28.42
CA ASN A 30 6.12 2.17 29.38
C ASN A 30 7.23 1.24 28.90
N GLU A 31 7.76 1.46 27.70
CA GLU A 31 8.86 0.66 27.17
C GLU A 31 10.20 1.17 27.76
N GLU A 32 11.13 0.25 28.01
CA GLU A 32 12.44 0.61 28.58
C GLU A 32 13.32 1.32 27.56
N GLN A 33 13.25 0.88 26.30
CA GLN A 33 14.08 1.39 25.20
C GLN A 33 13.21 1.73 23.99
N ARG A 34 13.49 2.86 23.36
CA ARG A 34 12.71 3.36 22.23
C ARG A 34 13.64 3.71 21.08
N PHE A 35 13.29 3.19 19.89
CA PHE A 35 14.02 3.48 18.67
C PHE A 35 13.03 3.98 17.62
N PHE A 36 13.37 5.07 16.97
CA PHE A 36 12.62 5.58 15.82
C PHE A 36 13.38 5.24 14.55
N ILE A 37 12.83 4.34 13.73
CA ILE A 37 13.32 4.07 12.37
C ILE A 37 12.57 5.02 11.44
N ILE A 38 13.31 5.99 10.88
CA ILE A 38 12.73 7.13 10.17
C ILE A 38 13.24 7.15 8.74
N ASP A 39 12.32 7.31 7.78
CA ASP A 39 12.66 7.64 6.40
C ASP A 39 13.44 8.96 6.36
N LYS A 40 14.60 8.96 5.69
CA LYS A 40 15.50 10.12 5.66
C LYS A 40 14.85 11.36 5.03
N GLN A 41 14.00 11.19 4.02
CA GLN A 41 13.31 12.31 3.41
C GLN A 41 12.25 12.89 4.37
N VAL A 42 11.50 12.02 5.05
CA VAL A 42 10.52 12.45 6.08
C VAL A 42 11.24 13.16 7.21
N TYR A 43 12.38 12.65 7.68
CA TYR A 43 13.17 13.33 8.71
C TYR A 43 13.56 14.74 8.28
N ASN A 44 14.09 14.89 7.06
CA ASN A 44 14.51 16.21 6.55
C ASN A 44 13.35 17.21 6.41
N LEU A 45 12.15 16.74 6.09
CA LEU A 45 10.96 17.58 5.93
C LEU A 45 10.37 18.01 7.30
N PHE A 46 10.58 17.23 8.35
CA PHE A 46 9.95 17.42 9.65
C PHE A 46 10.97 17.39 10.82
N VAL A 47 12.19 17.90 10.59
CA VAL A 47 13.32 17.84 11.55
C VAL A 47 12.89 18.28 12.94
N ASP A 48 12.38 19.50 13.11
CA ASP A 48 12.02 20.06 14.41
C ASP A 48 10.98 19.20 15.15
N LYS A 49 9.97 18.73 14.42
CA LYS A 49 8.90 17.86 14.97
C LYS A 49 9.46 16.53 15.45
N LEU A 50 10.34 15.91 14.66
CA LEU A 50 10.87 14.58 14.94
C LEU A 50 11.97 14.61 15.99
N GLU A 51 12.80 15.65 16.04
CA GLU A 51 13.78 15.85 17.10
C GLU A 51 13.11 16.12 18.45
N ALA A 52 12.12 17.02 18.48
CA ALA A 52 11.34 17.26 19.70
C ALA A 52 10.66 15.97 20.21
N LEU A 53 10.16 15.14 19.29
CA LEU A 53 9.55 13.87 19.64
C LEU A 53 10.59 12.88 20.19
N SER A 54 11.77 12.77 19.58
CA SER A 54 12.84 11.88 20.05
C SER A 54 13.37 12.28 21.41
N GLN A 55 13.55 13.58 21.64
CA GLN A 55 13.97 14.12 22.95
C GLN A 55 12.90 13.86 24.03
N LYS A 56 11.62 14.11 23.71
CA LYS A 56 10.50 13.86 24.64
C LYS A 56 10.47 12.43 25.16
N PHE A 57 10.80 11.45 24.30
CA PHE A 57 10.70 10.04 24.63
C PHE A 57 12.06 9.38 24.92
N ASP A 58 13.15 10.13 24.95
CA ASP A 58 14.51 9.58 25.00
C ASP A 58 14.71 8.46 23.99
N ALA A 59 14.27 8.71 22.74
CA ALA A 59 14.29 7.74 21.67
C ALA A 59 15.52 7.94 20.77
N LYS A 60 16.17 6.85 20.38
CA LYS A 60 17.28 6.88 19.43
C LYS A 60 16.76 6.81 18.00
N CYS A 61 17.16 7.78 17.17
CA CYS A 61 16.76 7.84 15.78
C CYS A 61 17.72 7.05 14.87
N ILE A 62 17.16 6.22 13.99
CA ILE A 62 17.86 5.48 12.95
C ILE A 62 17.30 5.97 11.63
N LEU A 63 18.10 6.71 10.87
CA LEU A 63 17.71 7.20 9.56
C LEU A 63 18.00 6.15 8.50
N ILE A 64 17.00 5.75 7.74
CA ILE A 64 17.10 4.79 6.64
C ILE A 64 16.90 5.48 5.29
N PRO A 65 17.45 4.94 4.18
CA PRO A 65 17.15 5.44 2.84
C PRO A 65 15.66 5.46 2.55
N SER A 66 15.21 6.44 1.78
CA SER A 66 13.79 6.57 1.42
C SER A 66 13.36 5.51 0.40
N GLY A 67 12.12 5.06 0.53
CA GLY A 67 11.49 4.13 -0.40
C GLY A 67 12.04 2.71 -0.35
N GLU A 68 11.88 1.96 -1.45
CA GLU A 68 12.20 0.52 -1.55
C GLU A 68 13.69 0.20 -1.36
N THR A 69 14.58 1.16 -1.53
CA THR A 69 16.02 0.96 -1.33
C THR A 69 16.37 0.62 0.12
N SER A 70 15.55 1.04 1.08
CA SER A 70 15.71 0.67 2.50
C SER A 70 15.50 -0.82 2.75
N LYS A 71 14.68 -1.49 1.94
CA LYS A 71 14.25 -2.88 2.14
C LYS A 71 15.28 -3.91 1.65
N SER A 72 16.57 -3.62 1.76
CA SER A 72 17.66 -4.54 1.41
C SER A 72 18.13 -5.37 2.61
N PHE A 73 18.70 -6.54 2.32
CA PHE A 73 19.33 -7.37 3.35
C PHE A 73 20.53 -6.67 4.03
N GLU A 74 21.25 -5.83 3.28
CA GLU A 74 22.36 -5.05 3.82
C GLU A 74 21.88 -4.05 4.88
N HIS A 75 20.85 -3.25 4.55
CA HIS A 75 20.27 -2.30 5.51
C HIS A 75 19.68 -3.01 6.72
N TYR A 76 19.02 -4.15 6.50
CA TYR A 76 18.48 -4.98 7.57
C TYR A 76 19.61 -5.43 8.53
N HIS A 77 20.67 -6.02 8.01
CA HIS A 77 21.80 -6.48 8.81
C HIS A 77 22.43 -5.33 9.61
N ARG A 78 22.75 -4.22 8.96
CA ARG A 78 23.31 -3.03 9.63
C ARG A 78 22.44 -2.50 10.74
N THR A 79 21.13 -2.45 10.52
CA THR A 79 20.18 -1.92 11.52
C THR A 79 20.04 -2.88 12.71
N ILE A 80 19.99 -4.19 12.46
CA ILE A 80 19.96 -5.19 13.53
C ILE A 80 21.23 -5.12 14.39
N GLU A 81 22.43 -5.07 13.79
CA GLU A 81 23.69 -4.98 14.52
C GLU A 81 23.77 -3.68 15.36
N TYR A 82 23.34 -2.55 14.77
CA TYR A 82 23.27 -1.30 15.51
C TYR A 82 22.33 -1.40 16.72
N LEU A 83 21.14 -1.99 16.54
CA LEU A 83 20.20 -2.17 17.65
C LEU A 83 20.80 -3.06 18.74
N LEU A 84 21.35 -4.23 18.39
CA LEU A 84 21.93 -5.19 19.33
C LEU A 84 23.10 -4.61 20.12
N SER A 85 23.86 -3.65 19.60
CA SER A 85 24.93 -2.95 20.33
C SER A 85 24.44 -2.15 21.54
N HIS A 86 23.13 -1.94 21.68
CA HIS A 86 22.50 -1.17 22.77
C HIS A 86 21.99 -2.04 23.96
N GLN A 87 22.39 -3.30 24.06
CA GLN A 87 21.99 -4.19 25.16
C GLN A 87 20.46 -4.26 25.35
N LEU A 88 19.75 -4.55 24.28
CA LEU A 88 18.29 -4.50 24.24
C LEU A 88 17.62 -5.51 25.18
N THR A 89 16.45 -5.14 25.67
CA THR A 89 15.51 -6.03 26.36
C THR A 89 14.28 -6.28 25.50
N ARG A 90 13.43 -7.23 25.88
CA ARG A 90 12.13 -7.44 25.22
C ARG A 90 11.14 -6.32 25.44
N GLN A 91 11.43 -5.38 26.33
CA GLN A 91 10.66 -4.15 26.55
C GLN A 91 11.18 -2.99 25.66
N THR A 92 11.74 -3.34 24.52
CA THR A 92 12.11 -2.39 23.46
C THR A 92 10.93 -2.15 22.53
N CYS A 93 10.70 -0.90 22.13
CA CYS A 93 9.71 -0.54 21.11
C CYS A 93 10.37 0.20 19.95
N ILE A 94 9.97 -0.17 18.74
CA ILE A 94 10.37 0.47 17.50
C ILE A 94 9.18 1.29 16.97
N ALA A 95 9.36 2.59 16.72
CA ALA A 95 8.41 3.39 15.95
C ALA A 95 8.91 3.54 14.51
N ALA A 96 8.14 3.05 13.56
CA ALA A 96 8.39 3.17 12.13
C ALA A 96 7.74 4.45 11.60
N ILE A 97 8.53 5.46 11.23
CA ILE A 97 8.02 6.76 10.76
C ILE A 97 8.41 6.94 9.29
N GLY A 98 7.45 6.76 8.38
CA GLY A 98 7.71 6.81 6.95
C GLY A 98 6.60 6.22 6.09
N GLY A 99 6.87 6.04 4.81
CA GLY A 99 5.98 5.36 3.88
C GLY A 99 5.89 3.85 4.12
N GLY A 100 5.18 3.14 3.24
CA GLY A 100 4.99 1.68 3.33
C GLY A 100 6.28 0.88 3.40
N ALA A 101 7.32 1.28 2.64
CA ALA A 101 8.61 0.60 2.68
C ALA A 101 9.27 0.67 4.07
N THR A 102 9.19 1.83 4.73
CA THR A 102 9.68 2.01 6.10
C THR A 102 8.91 1.16 7.09
N GLY A 103 7.57 1.11 6.96
CA GLY A 103 6.71 0.28 7.80
C GLY A 103 7.02 -1.21 7.66
N ASP A 104 7.19 -1.71 6.43
CA ASP A 104 7.55 -3.09 6.14
C ASP A 104 8.93 -3.46 6.72
N PHE A 105 9.92 -2.59 6.48
CA PHE A 105 11.29 -2.80 6.94
C PHE A 105 11.39 -2.81 8.46
N ALA A 106 10.88 -1.76 9.11
CA ALA A 106 10.95 -1.65 10.57
C ALA A 106 10.10 -2.70 11.28
N GLY A 107 8.96 -3.06 10.70
CA GLY A 107 8.13 -4.14 11.22
C GLY A 107 8.80 -5.51 11.10
N PHE A 108 9.57 -5.75 10.02
CA PHE A 108 10.35 -6.99 9.88
C PHE A 108 11.51 -7.04 10.88
N ILE A 109 12.19 -5.91 11.11
CA ILE A 109 13.17 -5.79 12.19
C ILE A 109 12.53 -6.12 13.54
N ALA A 110 11.38 -5.51 13.85
CA ALA A 110 10.68 -5.77 15.11
C ALA A 110 10.26 -7.24 15.26
N ALA A 111 9.83 -7.88 14.18
CA ALA A 111 9.43 -9.29 14.18
C ALA A 111 10.59 -10.25 14.49
N THR A 112 11.80 -9.91 14.06
CA THR A 112 12.98 -10.78 14.14
C THR A 112 13.89 -10.45 15.31
N LEU A 113 13.97 -9.19 15.72
CA LEU A 113 14.79 -8.71 16.85
C LEU A 113 14.32 -9.38 18.14
N LEU A 114 15.21 -10.06 18.86
CA LEU A 114 14.92 -10.81 20.10
C LEU A 114 13.74 -11.80 20.00
N ARG A 115 13.40 -12.25 18.79
CA ARG A 115 12.23 -13.08 18.42
C ARG A 115 10.89 -12.35 18.58
N GLY A 116 10.90 -11.04 18.47
CA GLY A 116 9.73 -10.17 18.52
C GLY A 116 9.83 -9.10 19.60
N VAL A 117 9.86 -7.83 19.18
CA VAL A 117 9.74 -6.66 20.05
C VAL A 117 8.54 -5.82 19.61
N SER A 118 8.03 -4.98 20.51
CA SER A 118 6.91 -4.09 20.19
C SER A 118 7.24 -3.13 19.06
N PHE A 119 6.27 -2.84 18.17
CA PHE A 119 6.44 -1.76 17.22
C PHE A 119 5.14 -0.99 16.97
N VAL A 120 5.29 0.27 16.56
CA VAL A 120 4.21 1.18 16.21
C VAL A 120 4.49 1.69 14.80
N GLN A 121 3.47 1.72 13.94
CA GLN A 121 3.59 2.34 12.63
C GLN A 121 3.05 3.77 12.64
N VAL A 122 3.82 4.68 12.06
CA VAL A 122 3.45 6.09 11.81
C VAL A 122 3.56 6.34 10.30
N PRO A 123 2.51 5.99 9.53
CA PRO A 123 2.49 6.17 8.09
C PRO A 123 2.55 7.65 7.71
N THR A 124 3.36 7.97 6.69
CA THR A 124 3.54 9.34 6.19
C THR A 124 3.17 9.52 4.72
N THR A 125 2.66 8.49 4.06
CA THR A 125 2.17 8.55 2.67
C THR A 125 0.74 8.01 2.58
N ILE A 126 -0.01 8.46 1.57
CA ILE A 126 -1.37 7.95 1.33
C ILE A 126 -1.33 6.44 1.07
N LEU A 127 -0.37 5.96 0.28
CA LEU A 127 -0.21 4.55 -0.06
C LEU A 127 -0.07 3.66 1.20
N ALA A 128 0.56 4.19 2.24
CA ALA A 128 0.80 3.44 3.47
C ALA A 128 -0.48 3.10 4.26
N HIS A 129 -1.64 3.66 3.91
CA HIS A 129 -2.92 3.22 4.50
C HIS A 129 -3.23 1.75 4.14
N ASP A 130 -2.75 1.31 2.99
CA ASP A 130 -2.87 -0.08 2.58
C ASP A 130 -1.80 -0.94 3.26
N SER A 131 -0.52 -0.63 3.15
CA SER A 131 0.57 -1.46 3.67
C SER A 131 0.61 -1.59 5.19
N SER A 132 0.21 -0.56 5.95
CA SER A 132 0.25 -0.58 7.43
C SER A 132 -0.82 -1.46 8.09
N VAL A 133 -1.81 -1.95 7.32
CA VAL A 133 -2.91 -2.77 7.83
C VAL A 133 -2.76 -4.22 7.36
N GLY A 134 -2.91 -5.18 8.28
CA GLY A 134 -2.88 -6.61 7.97
C GLY A 134 -1.55 -7.30 8.25
N GLY A 135 -0.63 -6.61 8.93
CA GLY A 135 0.56 -7.21 9.56
C GLY A 135 1.61 -7.83 8.62
N LYS A 136 1.54 -7.60 7.31
CA LYS A 136 2.62 -8.02 6.40
C LYS A 136 3.80 -7.08 6.57
N VAL A 137 4.97 -7.64 6.85
CA VAL A 137 6.23 -6.92 6.98
C VAL A 137 7.33 -7.70 6.26
N GLY A 138 8.36 -7.03 5.73
CA GLY A 138 9.39 -7.76 4.99
C GLY A 138 10.41 -6.88 4.29
N ILE A 139 11.38 -7.56 3.70
CA ILE A 139 12.46 -6.99 2.90
C ILE A 139 12.49 -7.63 1.51
N ASN A 140 13.23 -7.00 0.61
CA ASN A 140 13.42 -7.46 -0.75
C ASN A 140 14.63 -8.40 -0.84
N SER A 141 14.63 -9.25 -1.86
CA SER A 141 15.77 -10.06 -2.25
C SER A 141 16.17 -9.76 -3.69
N GLU A 142 17.28 -10.32 -4.13
CA GLU A 142 17.69 -10.24 -5.55
C GLU A 142 16.67 -10.88 -6.50
N HIS A 143 15.85 -11.79 -5.99
CA HIS A 143 14.84 -12.52 -6.76
C HIS A 143 13.46 -11.82 -6.80
N GLY A 144 13.27 -10.75 -6.02
CA GLY A 144 12.02 -9.99 -6.06
C GLY A 144 11.68 -9.26 -4.76
N LYS A 145 10.63 -8.44 -4.85
CA LYS A 145 10.11 -7.65 -3.71
C LYS A 145 9.35 -8.53 -2.72
N ASN A 146 9.52 -8.26 -1.41
CA ASN A 146 8.74 -8.85 -0.31
C ASN A 146 8.77 -10.39 -0.24
N LEU A 147 9.85 -11.02 -0.69
CA LEU A 147 9.99 -12.49 -0.62
C LEU A 147 10.49 -12.97 0.75
N ILE A 148 11.08 -12.08 1.54
CA ILE A 148 11.55 -12.36 2.90
C ILE A 148 10.70 -11.52 3.85
N GLY A 149 9.87 -12.17 4.66
CA GLY A 149 8.94 -11.44 5.51
C GLY A 149 8.28 -12.27 6.60
N ALA A 150 7.43 -11.58 7.36
CA ALA A 150 6.66 -12.16 8.45
C ALA A 150 5.24 -11.56 8.47
N PHE A 151 4.36 -12.23 9.19
CA PHE A 151 3.10 -11.64 9.64
C PHE A 151 3.29 -11.18 11.09
N TYR A 152 3.41 -9.86 11.27
CA TYR A 152 3.68 -9.27 12.57
C TYR A 152 2.86 -8.00 12.76
N ARG A 153 1.98 -7.98 13.76
CA ARG A 153 1.04 -6.88 14.00
C ARG A 153 1.68 -5.78 14.85
N PRO A 154 1.44 -4.50 14.54
CA PRO A 154 1.90 -3.40 15.39
C PRO A 154 1.05 -3.26 16.65
N LYS A 155 1.58 -2.59 17.69
CA LYS A 155 0.79 -2.14 18.85
C LYS A 155 -0.23 -1.07 18.49
N ALA A 156 0.05 -0.25 17.48
CA ALA A 156 -0.83 0.77 16.94
C ALA A 156 -0.39 1.19 15.54
N VAL A 157 -1.34 1.69 14.75
CA VAL A 157 -1.08 2.48 13.54
C VAL A 157 -1.55 3.91 13.81
N ILE A 158 -0.62 4.87 13.75
CA ILE A 158 -0.87 6.27 14.04
C ILE A 158 -0.71 7.07 12.74
N TYR A 159 -1.81 7.26 12.04
CA TYR A 159 -1.86 7.94 10.76
C TYR A 159 -2.07 9.45 11.00
N ASP A 160 -0.96 10.19 11.07
CA ASP A 160 -0.99 11.65 11.24
C ASP A 160 -1.09 12.33 9.88
N LEU A 161 -2.23 12.95 9.64
CA LEU A 161 -2.55 13.60 8.35
C LEU A 161 -1.64 14.81 8.05
N ASP A 162 -0.99 15.40 9.04
CA ASP A 162 -0.07 16.52 8.85
C ASP A 162 1.13 16.11 7.96
N PHE A 163 1.56 14.84 7.99
CA PHE A 163 2.64 14.37 7.13
C PHE A 163 2.28 14.34 5.65
N LEU A 164 0.99 14.32 5.31
CA LEU A 164 0.53 14.25 3.92
C LEU A 164 0.62 15.60 3.19
N GLU A 165 0.68 16.71 3.92
CA GLU A 165 0.66 18.05 3.36
C GLU A 165 1.89 18.37 2.49
N THR A 166 3.00 17.65 2.70
CA THR A 166 4.25 17.83 1.96
C THR A 166 4.44 16.86 0.81
N LEU A 167 3.47 15.97 0.56
CA LEU A 167 3.58 14.96 -0.48
C LEU A 167 3.60 15.58 -1.88
N PRO A 168 4.55 15.18 -2.74
CA PRO A 168 4.49 15.50 -4.16
C PRO A 168 3.24 14.87 -4.80
N TYR A 169 2.71 15.52 -5.83
CA TYR A 169 1.48 15.05 -6.48
C TYR A 169 1.57 13.61 -7.01
N SER A 170 2.74 13.18 -7.47
CA SER A 170 2.96 11.79 -7.91
C SER A 170 2.73 10.77 -6.78
N GLU A 171 3.12 11.09 -5.55
CA GLU A 171 2.90 10.25 -4.37
C GLU A 171 1.43 10.28 -3.93
N ILE A 172 0.78 11.45 -4.02
CA ILE A 172 -0.67 11.58 -3.79
C ILE A 172 -1.43 10.70 -4.78
N LEU A 173 -1.08 10.79 -6.06
CA LEU A 173 -1.72 10.04 -7.14
C LEU A 173 -1.48 8.52 -6.98
N SER A 174 -0.27 8.13 -6.59
CA SER A 174 0.06 6.73 -6.32
C SER A 174 -0.76 6.18 -5.14
N GLY A 175 -0.85 6.91 -4.04
CA GLY A 175 -1.65 6.49 -2.90
C GLY A 175 -3.15 6.46 -3.18
N TYR A 176 -3.64 7.43 -3.96
CA TYR A 176 -5.05 7.50 -4.35
C TYR A 176 -5.53 6.26 -5.12
N ALA A 177 -4.69 5.65 -5.93
CA ALA A 177 -5.03 4.42 -6.64
C ALA A 177 -5.52 3.31 -5.70
N GLU A 178 -4.87 3.15 -4.56
CA GLU A 178 -5.27 2.16 -3.56
C GLU A 178 -6.56 2.55 -2.82
N VAL A 179 -6.75 3.85 -2.54
CA VAL A 179 -8.01 4.35 -1.97
C VAL A 179 -9.17 4.11 -2.94
N TYR A 180 -8.94 4.38 -4.22
CA TYR A 180 -9.93 4.14 -5.28
C TYR A 180 -10.23 2.65 -5.47
N LYS A 181 -9.20 1.79 -5.44
CA LYS A 181 -9.36 0.33 -5.43
C LYS A 181 -10.28 -0.14 -4.30
N HIS A 182 -10.08 0.38 -3.09
CA HIS A 182 -10.94 0.04 -1.96
C HIS A 182 -12.38 0.53 -2.16
N ALA A 183 -12.59 1.69 -2.78
CA ALA A 183 -13.92 2.17 -3.12
C ALA A 183 -14.63 1.27 -4.14
N LEU A 184 -13.91 0.75 -5.15
CA LEU A 184 -14.42 -0.23 -6.12
C LEU A 184 -14.81 -1.54 -5.44
N LEU A 185 -13.98 -2.04 -4.52
CA LEU A 185 -14.26 -3.26 -3.74
C LEU A 185 -15.44 -3.08 -2.79
N ASN A 186 -15.70 -1.87 -2.32
CA ASN A 186 -16.81 -1.55 -1.43
C ASN A 186 -18.13 -1.32 -2.19
N GLY A 187 -18.08 -1.13 -3.50
CA GLY A 187 -19.24 -1.12 -4.39
C GLY A 187 -19.59 0.23 -5.00
N GLU A 188 -20.68 0.24 -5.76
CA GLU A 188 -21.07 1.36 -6.63
C GLU A 188 -21.25 2.69 -5.88
N LYS A 189 -21.88 2.65 -4.69
CA LYS A 189 -22.11 3.87 -3.88
C LYS A 189 -20.79 4.51 -3.47
N SER A 190 -19.82 3.71 -3.02
CA SER A 190 -18.47 4.18 -2.62
C SER A 190 -17.73 4.74 -3.81
N THR A 191 -17.78 4.07 -4.96
CA THR A 191 -17.14 4.51 -6.20
C THR A 191 -17.69 5.85 -6.65
N LYS A 192 -19.02 6.01 -6.75
CA LYS A 192 -19.64 7.28 -7.12
C LYS A 192 -19.32 8.42 -6.14
N ASN A 193 -19.28 8.10 -4.85
CA ASN A 193 -18.97 9.09 -3.82
C ASN A 193 -17.54 9.63 -3.96
N ILE A 194 -16.54 8.75 -4.12
CA ILE A 194 -15.15 9.18 -4.27
C ILE A 194 -14.91 9.92 -5.59
N GLU A 195 -15.53 9.48 -6.71
CA GLU A 195 -15.43 10.17 -8.00
C GLU A 195 -16.07 11.56 -7.97
N SER A 196 -17.17 11.74 -7.24
CA SER A 196 -17.83 13.03 -7.08
C SER A 196 -17.05 14.00 -6.18
N ASN A 197 -16.23 13.51 -5.27
CA ASN A 197 -15.39 14.33 -4.40
C ASN A 197 -14.09 14.77 -5.10
N PHE A 198 -13.45 13.86 -5.85
CA PHE A 198 -12.20 14.13 -6.57
C PHE A 198 -12.48 14.25 -8.09
N THR A 199 -13.05 15.37 -8.49
CA THR A 199 -13.45 15.62 -9.89
C THR A 199 -12.30 16.09 -10.76
N SER A 200 -11.20 16.51 -10.16
CA SER A 200 -10.00 17.04 -10.82
C SER A 200 -8.73 16.77 -10.02
N ASN A 201 -7.59 16.93 -10.68
CA ASN A 201 -6.29 16.88 -10.01
C ASN A 201 -6.13 17.95 -8.91
N LYS A 202 -6.82 19.08 -9.02
CA LYS A 202 -6.80 20.14 -7.99
C LYS A 202 -7.50 19.68 -6.70
N ASP A 203 -8.65 19.01 -6.82
CA ASP A 203 -9.37 18.46 -5.65
C ASP A 203 -8.51 17.42 -4.94
N LEU A 204 -7.85 16.56 -5.71
CA LEU A 204 -6.99 15.52 -5.16
C LEU A 204 -5.72 16.11 -4.53
N GLN A 205 -5.08 17.09 -5.16
CA GLN A 205 -3.91 17.78 -4.61
C GLN A 205 -4.23 18.56 -3.34
N ALA A 206 -5.45 19.09 -3.22
CA ALA A 206 -5.95 19.74 -2.03
C ALA A 206 -6.32 18.76 -0.89
N LEU A 207 -6.18 17.45 -1.12
CA LEU A 207 -6.51 16.39 -0.17
C LEU A 207 -7.94 16.50 0.40
N LYS A 208 -8.88 16.99 -0.41
CA LYS A 208 -10.25 17.31 0.01
C LYS A 208 -10.96 16.08 0.59
N ASN A 209 -11.33 16.14 1.88
CA ASN A 209 -11.98 15.05 2.61
C ASN A 209 -11.18 13.71 2.56
N LEU A 210 -9.88 13.77 2.34
CA LEU A 210 -9.04 12.57 2.19
C LEU A 210 -9.08 11.70 3.46
N ASP A 211 -9.16 12.31 4.64
CA ASP A 211 -9.28 11.62 5.92
C ASP A 211 -10.45 10.63 5.95
N TYR A 212 -11.61 11.03 5.44
CA TYR A 212 -12.77 10.15 5.31
C TYR A 212 -12.50 8.96 4.38
N TYR A 213 -11.93 9.22 3.19
CA TYR A 213 -11.69 8.15 2.20
C TYR A 213 -10.56 7.21 2.64
N LEU A 214 -9.52 7.71 3.30
CA LEU A 214 -8.50 6.89 3.92
C LEU A 214 -9.10 5.97 4.98
N PHE A 215 -9.95 6.51 5.84
CA PHE A 215 -10.58 5.74 6.90
C PHE A 215 -11.50 4.65 6.34
N GLU A 216 -12.33 4.95 5.34
CA GLU A 216 -13.18 3.96 4.66
C GLU A 216 -12.33 2.92 3.91
N GLY A 217 -11.22 3.30 3.29
CA GLY A 217 -10.28 2.37 2.66
C GLY A 217 -9.65 1.41 3.68
N ILE A 218 -9.15 1.94 4.80
CA ILE A 218 -8.62 1.15 5.93
C ILE A 218 -9.68 0.16 6.44
N LYS A 219 -10.90 0.62 6.63
CA LYS A 219 -12.01 -0.22 7.10
C LYS A 219 -12.36 -1.33 6.11
N THR A 220 -12.40 -1.01 4.81
CA THR A 220 -12.64 -1.99 3.75
C THR A 220 -11.56 -3.06 3.76
N LYS A 221 -10.28 -2.66 3.81
CA LYS A 221 -9.16 -3.60 3.92
C LYS A 221 -9.24 -4.43 5.20
N LEU A 222 -9.49 -3.80 6.34
CA LEU A 222 -9.54 -4.47 7.63
C LEU A 222 -10.59 -5.58 7.65
N ASN A 223 -11.78 -5.33 7.12
CA ASN A 223 -12.84 -6.33 7.02
C ASN A 223 -12.39 -7.57 6.23
N ILE A 224 -11.55 -7.38 5.22
CA ILE A 224 -11.02 -8.47 4.40
C ILE A 224 -9.89 -9.22 5.12
N VAL A 225 -8.93 -8.49 5.72
CA VAL A 225 -7.73 -9.11 6.30
C VAL A 225 -8.01 -9.79 7.64
N VAL A 226 -9.02 -9.35 8.39
CA VAL A 226 -9.43 -10.01 9.64
C VAL A 226 -10.00 -11.40 9.37
N GLU A 227 -10.73 -11.57 8.25
CA GLU A 227 -11.28 -12.86 7.85
C GLU A 227 -10.25 -13.80 7.23
N ASP A 228 -9.19 -13.24 6.62
CA ASP A 228 -8.17 -14.01 5.88
C ASP A 228 -6.78 -13.39 6.02
N GLU A 229 -6.22 -13.43 7.22
CA GLU A 229 -4.91 -12.81 7.50
C GLU A 229 -3.78 -13.35 6.61
N LYS A 230 -3.81 -14.66 6.29
CA LYS A 230 -2.73 -15.35 5.55
C LYS A 230 -2.93 -15.43 4.04
N GLU A 231 -3.93 -14.69 3.49
CA GLU A 231 -4.18 -14.58 2.04
C GLU A 231 -4.46 -15.93 1.34
N LYS A 232 -5.22 -16.79 1.98
CA LYS A 232 -5.62 -18.08 1.39
C LYS A 232 -6.92 -17.99 0.59
N GLY A 233 -7.71 -16.94 0.75
CA GLY A 233 -9.03 -16.76 0.15
C GLY A 233 -9.36 -15.29 -0.16
N LYS A 234 -10.25 -14.67 0.60
CA LYS A 234 -10.79 -13.32 0.33
C LYS A 234 -9.75 -12.21 0.26
N ARG A 235 -8.63 -12.32 0.98
CA ARG A 235 -7.56 -11.31 0.93
C ARG A 235 -6.97 -11.16 -0.47
N LYS A 236 -7.07 -12.18 -1.32
CA LYS A 236 -6.71 -12.08 -2.74
C LYS A 236 -7.44 -10.97 -3.48
N PHE A 237 -8.67 -10.60 -3.06
CA PHE A 237 -9.45 -9.51 -3.68
C PHE A 237 -8.73 -8.16 -3.65
N LEU A 238 -7.85 -7.93 -2.67
CA LEU A 238 -7.02 -6.73 -2.59
C LEU A 238 -6.02 -6.60 -3.75
N ASN A 239 -5.83 -7.68 -4.53
CA ASN A 239 -5.00 -7.67 -5.75
C ASN A 239 -5.75 -7.18 -7.02
N LEU A 240 -6.92 -6.56 -6.87
CA LEU A 240 -7.58 -5.88 -8.00
C LEU A 240 -6.62 -4.85 -8.62
N GLY A 241 -6.40 -4.90 -9.91
CA GLY A 241 -5.44 -4.05 -10.63
C GLY A 241 -3.99 -4.55 -10.60
N HIS A 242 -3.62 -5.47 -9.71
CA HIS A 242 -2.22 -5.78 -9.43
C HIS A 242 -1.57 -6.73 -10.45
N THR A 243 -2.28 -7.69 -11.05
CA THR A 243 -1.64 -8.65 -11.96
C THR A 243 -1.04 -7.95 -13.17
N PHE A 244 -1.79 -7.11 -13.84
CA PHE A 244 -1.30 -6.28 -14.95
C PHE A 244 -0.45 -5.11 -14.43
N GLY A 245 -0.86 -4.49 -13.32
CA GLY A 245 -0.13 -3.39 -12.70
C GLY A 245 1.32 -3.75 -12.34
N HIS A 246 1.55 -4.88 -11.66
CA HIS A 246 2.91 -5.33 -11.32
C HIS A 246 3.77 -5.59 -12.56
N ALA A 247 3.18 -6.16 -13.63
CA ALA A 247 3.91 -6.37 -14.88
C ALA A 247 4.45 -5.05 -15.45
N ILE A 248 3.60 -4.03 -15.57
CA ILE A 248 4.03 -2.72 -16.11
C ILE A 248 4.88 -1.91 -15.12
N GLU A 249 4.66 -2.05 -13.81
CA GLU A 249 5.52 -1.47 -12.78
C GLU A 249 6.96 -1.99 -12.90
N TYR A 250 7.10 -3.31 -13.04
CA TYR A 250 8.40 -3.95 -13.15
C TYR A 250 9.12 -3.56 -14.44
N GLU A 251 8.41 -3.60 -15.58
CA GLU A 251 8.96 -3.31 -16.90
C GLU A 251 9.37 -1.83 -17.05
N HIS A 252 8.48 -0.90 -16.66
CA HIS A 252 8.64 0.53 -16.96
C HIS A 252 9.08 1.38 -15.76
N LYS A 253 9.26 0.78 -14.58
CA LYS A 253 9.69 1.47 -13.34
C LYS A 253 8.82 2.66 -12.95
N ILE A 254 7.52 2.61 -13.26
CA ILE A 254 6.56 3.64 -12.86
C ILE A 254 6.12 3.45 -11.40
N PRO A 255 5.63 4.49 -10.71
CA PRO A 255 5.12 4.38 -9.35
C PRO A 255 4.02 3.31 -9.23
N HIS A 256 4.05 2.54 -8.14
CA HIS A 256 3.15 1.41 -7.90
C HIS A 256 1.68 1.74 -8.16
N GLY A 257 1.13 2.77 -7.52
CA GLY A 257 -0.29 3.11 -7.69
C GLY A 257 -0.64 3.60 -9.10
N HIS A 258 0.31 4.20 -9.84
CA HIS A 258 0.09 4.51 -11.25
C HIS A 258 -0.12 3.23 -12.07
N ALA A 259 0.70 2.23 -11.82
CA ALA A 259 0.59 0.92 -12.45
C ALA A 259 -0.71 0.20 -12.06
N VAL A 260 -1.08 0.22 -10.77
CA VAL A 260 -2.32 -0.38 -10.27
C VAL A 260 -3.55 0.27 -10.91
N MET A 261 -3.57 1.60 -11.08
CA MET A 261 -4.70 2.28 -11.70
C MET A 261 -4.88 1.86 -13.16
N ILE A 262 -3.78 1.74 -13.92
CA ILE A 262 -3.82 1.22 -15.31
C ILE A 262 -4.25 -0.26 -15.30
N GLY A 263 -3.78 -1.03 -14.33
CA GLY A 263 -4.18 -2.43 -14.15
C GLY A 263 -5.69 -2.58 -13.86
N ILE A 264 -6.28 -1.68 -13.08
CA ILE A 264 -7.73 -1.63 -12.84
C ILE A 264 -8.48 -1.37 -14.14
N LEU A 265 -8.01 -0.42 -14.96
CA LEU A 265 -8.62 -0.13 -16.27
C LEU A 265 -8.58 -1.37 -17.17
N TYR A 266 -7.44 -2.05 -17.25
CA TYR A 266 -7.28 -3.28 -18.01
C TYR A 266 -8.23 -4.39 -17.52
N GLN A 267 -8.34 -4.57 -16.21
CA GLN A 267 -9.21 -5.60 -15.61
C GLN A 267 -10.70 -5.33 -15.82
N PHE A 268 -11.15 -4.09 -15.97
CA PHE A 268 -12.51 -3.79 -16.40
C PHE A 268 -12.77 -4.27 -17.84
N ILE A 269 -11.79 -4.12 -18.74
CA ILE A 269 -11.92 -4.61 -20.12
C ILE A 269 -11.96 -6.14 -20.12
N VAL A 270 -11.05 -6.80 -19.39
CA VAL A 270 -11.06 -8.27 -19.25
C VAL A 270 -12.39 -8.77 -18.67
N ALA A 271 -12.95 -8.06 -17.68
CA ALA A 271 -14.25 -8.42 -17.11
C ALA A 271 -15.40 -8.28 -18.13
N ASN A 272 -15.37 -7.27 -19.00
CA ASN A 272 -16.33 -7.11 -20.07
C ASN A 272 -16.26 -8.28 -21.07
N HIS A 273 -15.06 -8.75 -21.42
CA HIS A 273 -14.88 -9.90 -22.31
C HIS A 273 -15.32 -11.22 -21.67
N LEU A 274 -15.06 -11.40 -20.36
CA LEU A 274 -15.23 -12.71 -19.72
C LEU A 274 -16.62 -12.91 -19.10
N PHE A 275 -17.24 -11.85 -18.60
CA PHE A 275 -18.49 -11.92 -17.81
C PHE A 275 -19.66 -11.20 -18.46
N GLU A 276 -19.50 -10.70 -19.68
CA GLU A 276 -20.51 -9.86 -20.34
C GLU A 276 -20.94 -8.66 -19.48
N THR A 277 -20.02 -8.17 -18.64
CA THR A 277 -20.22 -6.93 -17.90
C THR A 277 -20.23 -5.75 -18.86
N ASN A 278 -20.74 -4.62 -18.43
CA ASN A 278 -20.88 -3.44 -19.31
C ASN A 278 -20.22 -2.21 -18.69
N TYR A 279 -18.94 -2.38 -18.24
CA TYR A 279 -18.15 -1.27 -17.74
C TYR A 279 -17.89 -0.26 -18.86
N ASN A 280 -18.25 1.00 -18.60
CA ASN A 280 -17.97 2.09 -19.53
C ASN A 280 -16.48 2.49 -19.42
N ILE A 281 -15.64 1.89 -20.22
CA ILE A 281 -14.18 2.07 -20.22
C ILE A 281 -13.82 3.55 -20.46
N GLN A 282 -14.53 4.22 -21.37
CA GLN A 282 -14.27 5.63 -21.66
C GLN A 282 -14.54 6.54 -20.43
N HIS A 283 -15.51 6.22 -19.58
CA HIS A 283 -15.74 6.92 -18.30
C HIS A 283 -14.51 6.86 -17.41
N TYR A 284 -13.94 5.67 -17.19
CA TYR A 284 -12.76 5.49 -16.36
C TYR A 284 -11.51 6.15 -16.94
N ILE A 285 -11.31 6.05 -18.25
CA ILE A 285 -10.24 6.78 -18.95
C ILE A 285 -10.36 8.29 -18.73
N ASN A 286 -11.55 8.85 -18.90
CA ASN A 286 -11.78 10.27 -18.70
C ASN A 286 -11.55 10.70 -17.26
N TYR A 287 -11.96 9.88 -16.30
CA TYR A 287 -11.71 10.10 -14.87
C TYR A 287 -10.21 10.11 -14.56
N MET A 288 -9.47 9.11 -15.01
CA MET A 288 -8.01 9.02 -14.83
C MET A 288 -7.28 10.19 -15.49
N LYS A 289 -7.72 10.63 -16.69
CA LYS A 289 -7.18 11.82 -17.36
C LYS A 289 -7.41 13.11 -16.57
N LYS A 290 -8.57 13.29 -15.94
CA LYS A 290 -8.86 14.45 -15.07
C LYS A 290 -7.94 14.50 -13.87
N LEU A 291 -7.57 13.35 -13.31
CA LEU A 291 -6.61 13.21 -12.21
C LEU A 291 -5.15 13.22 -12.69
N LYS A 292 -4.88 13.28 -14.00
CA LYS A 292 -3.52 13.32 -14.58
C LYS A 292 -2.70 12.02 -14.40
N TYR A 293 -3.36 10.86 -14.37
CA TYR A 293 -2.63 9.59 -14.49
C TYR A 293 -1.86 9.50 -15.81
N PRO A 294 -0.65 8.92 -15.84
CA PRO A 294 0.22 8.88 -17.02
C PRO A 294 -0.20 7.79 -18.03
N LEU A 295 -1.42 7.90 -18.57
CA LEU A 295 -1.99 6.88 -19.47
C LEU A 295 -1.28 6.77 -20.81
N SER A 296 -0.41 7.74 -21.17
CA SER A 296 0.38 7.68 -22.41
C SER A 296 1.32 6.49 -22.49
N ILE A 297 1.70 5.91 -21.34
CA ILE A 297 2.55 4.72 -21.29
C ILE A 297 1.89 3.52 -21.98
N ILE A 298 0.55 3.46 -22.02
CA ILE A 298 -0.20 2.35 -22.65
C ILE A 298 0.19 2.18 -24.12
N LYS A 299 0.56 3.27 -24.81
CA LYS A 299 1.05 3.20 -26.21
C LYS A 299 2.39 2.48 -26.37
N GLN A 300 3.18 2.41 -25.31
CA GLN A 300 4.53 1.84 -25.31
C GLN A 300 4.54 0.38 -24.85
N LEU A 301 3.42 -0.13 -24.36
CA LEU A 301 3.32 -1.50 -23.89
C LEU A 301 3.30 -2.48 -25.05
N HIS A 302 3.99 -3.62 -24.90
CA HIS A 302 3.95 -4.76 -25.79
C HIS A 302 3.33 -5.95 -25.08
N PHE A 303 2.35 -6.60 -25.71
CA PHE A 303 1.59 -7.67 -25.07
C PHE A 303 2.48 -8.81 -24.58
N GLU A 304 3.39 -9.31 -25.40
CA GLU A 304 4.22 -10.48 -25.05
C GLU A 304 5.15 -10.18 -23.85
N ASP A 305 5.69 -8.97 -23.77
CA ASP A 305 6.54 -8.56 -22.66
C ASP A 305 5.71 -8.45 -21.37
N THR A 306 4.60 -7.72 -21.43
CA THR A 306 3.69 -7.59 -20.29
C THR A 306 3.12 -8.95 -19.85
N TYR A 307 2.76 -9.82 -20.80
CA TYR A 307 2.29 -11.18 -20.52
C TYR A 307 3.35 -12.02 -19.84
N HIS A 308 4.60 -11.94 -20.30
CA HIS A 308 5.72 -12.60 -19.64
C HIS A 308 5.85 -12.21 -18.18
N PHE A 309 5.80 -10.90 -17.86
CA PHE A 309 5.85 -10.43 -16.48
C PHE A 309 4.60 -10.83 -15.67
N MET A 310 3.43 -10.87 -16.29
CA MET A 310 2.24 -11.41 -15.61
C MET A 310 2.41 -12.88 -15.22
N LEU A 311 3.07 -13.71 -16.06
CA LEU A 311 3.35 -15.13 -15.76
C LEU A 311 4.29 -15.29 -14.56
N LEU A 312 5.20 -14.35 -14.32
CA LEU A 312 6.14 -14.38 -13.19
C LEU A 312 5.48 -13.99 -11.85
N ASP A 313 4.23 -13.53 -11.85
CA ASP A 313 3.54 -13.19 -10.60
C ASP A 313 3.35 -14.45 -9.74
N LYS A 314 3.86 -14.40 -8.50
CA LYS A 314 3.80 -15.50 -7.51
C LYS A 314 2.38 -15.99 -7.18
N LYS A 315 1.35 -15.28 -7.63
CA LYS A 315 -0.06 -15.62 -7.43
C LYS A 315 -0.59 -16.62 -8.45
N ASN A 316 0.16 -16.84 -9.53
CA ASN A 316 -0.20 -17.81 -10.57
C ASN A 316 0.01 -19.24 -10.06
N ASP A 317 -0.72 -20.16 -10.66
CA ASP A 317 -0.59 -21.58 -10.46
C ASP A 317 -0.41 -22.29 -11.81
N TYR A 318 -0.42 -23.62 -11.80
CA TYR A 318 -0.27 -24.45 -13.01
C TYR A 318 -1.38 -24.25 -14.05
N ASN A 319 -2.50 -23.61 -13.69
CA ASN A 319 -3.64 -23.37 -14.57
C ASN A 319 -3.56 -22.05 -15.35
N GLY A 320 -2.51 -21.24 -15.13
CA GLY A 320 -2.28 -20.00 -15.86
C GLY A 320 -2.41 -18.74 -15.02
N ILE A 321 -2.65 -17.61 -15.68
CA ILE A 321 -2.72 -16.30 -15.02
C ILE A 321 -4.01 -16.18 -14.22
N GLN A 322 -3.85 -15.97 -12.90
CA GLN A 322 -4.94 -15.72 -11.99
C GLN A 322 -5.13 -14.20 -11.80
N MET A 323 -6.34 -13.72 -12.03
CA MET A 323 -6.70 -12.31 -11.90
C MET A 323 -7.87 -12.11 -10.93
N VAL A 324 -7.87 -10.95 -10.28
CA VAL A 324 -9.06 -10.47 -9.55
C VAL A 324 -9.86 -9.58 -10.49
N LEU A 325 -11.08 -9.97 -10.79
CA LEU A 325 -11.99 -9.22 -11.64
C LEU A 325 -13.25 -8.83 -10.85
N LEU A 326 -13.97 -7.83 -11.32
CA LEU A 326 -15.26 -7.42 -10.74
C LEU A 326 -16.40 -7.85 -11.67
N LYS A 327 -17.28 -8.75 -11.21
CA LYS A 327 -18.55 -9.03 -11.91
C LYS A 327 -19.52 -7.85 -11.85
N ASN A 328 -19.43 -7.08 -10.79
CA ASN A 328 -20.03 -5.77 -10.56
C ASN A 328 -19.18 -5.05 -9.54
N LEU A 329 -19.30 -3.73 -9.40
CA LEU A 329 -18.66 -2.99 -8.32
C LEU A 329 -19.06 -3.58 -6.97
N GLY A 330 -18.09 -3.89 -6.12
CA GLY A 330 -18.29 -4.56 -4.85
C GLY A 330 -18.44 -6.09 -4.92
N LYS A 331 -18.32 -6.70 -6.11
CA LYS A 331 -18.41 -8.16 -6.30
C LYS A 331 -17.16 -8.74 -6.94
N PRO A 332 -16.03 -8.77 -6.21
CA PRO A 332 -14.78 -9.32 -6.70
C PRO A 332 -14.85 -10.85 -6.82
N VAL A 333 -14.17 -11.37 -7.82
CA VAL A 333 -13.94 -12.80 -8.05
C VAL A 333 -12.48 -13.03 -8.42
N VAL A 334 -11.95 -14.19 -8.02
CA VAL A 334 -10.64 -14.65 -8.48
C VAL A 334 -10.90 -15.67 -9.59
N THR A 335 -10.30 -15.48 -10.76
CA THR A 335 -10.49 -16.37 -11.89
C THR A 335 -9.23 -16.51 -12.72
N HIS A 336 -9.09 -17.63 -13.43
CA HIS A 336 -8.06 -17.82 -14.45
C HIS A 336 -8.54 -17.19 -15.75
N VAL A 337 -7.62 -16.56 -16.46
CA VAL A 337 -7.88 -15.93 -17.75
C VAL A 337 -6.88 -16.48 -18.76
N ASP A 338 -7.39 -16.96 -19.89
CA ASP A 338 -6.57 -17.48 -20.97
C ASP A 338 -5.85 -16.34 -21.74
N LYS A 339 -4.81 -16.73 -22.49
CA LYS A 339 -3.97 -15.78 -23.23
C LYS A 339 -4.75 -15.01 -24.30
N ASP A 340 -5.69 -15.66 -24.99
CA ASP A 340 -6.43 -15.03 -26.08
C ASP A 340 -7.39 -13.95 -25.56
N THR A 341 -8.05 -14.19 -24.44
CA THR A 341 -8.87 -13.18 -23.75
C THR A 341 -8.02 -12.01 -23.29
N LEU A 342 -6.83 -12.27 -22.72
CA LEU A 342 -5.91 -11.21 -22.28
C LEU A 342 -5.38 -10.40 -23.46
N LEU A 343 -5.05 -11.05 -24.61
CA LEU A 343 -4.61 -10.37 -25.81
C LEU A 343 -5.72 -9.48 -26.38
N SER A 344 -6.93 -10.00 -26.52
CA SER A 344 -8.07 -9.24 -27.04
C SER A 344 -8.37 -7.99 -26.18
N ALA A 345 -8.32 -8.15 -24.84
CA ALA A 345 -8.49 -7.03 -23.92
C ALA A 345 -7.33 -6.01 -24.00
N PHE A 346 -6.12 -6.48 -24.26
CA PHE A 346 -4.95 -5.60 -24.44
C PHE A 346 -5.06 -4.78 -25.72
N GLU A 347 -5.46 -5.39 -26.84
CA GLU A 347 -5.71 -4.71 -28.11
C GLU A 347 -6.82 -3.66 -27.98
N GLU A 348 -7.89 -4.01 -27.26
CA GLU A 348 -8.96 -3.06 -26.94
C GLU A 348 -8.44 -1.90 -26.10
N LEU A 349 -7.67 -2.17 -25.04
CA LEU A 349 -7.06 -1.12 -24.21
C LEU A 349 -6.24 -0.16 -25.07
N GLN A 350 -5.37 -0.68 -25.94
CA GLN A 350 -4.54 0.16 -26.81
C GLN A 350 -5.37 0.98 -27.82
N SER A 351 -6.52 0.46 -28.27
CA SER A 351 -7.38 1.14 -29.24
C SER A 351 -7.91 2.49 -28.74
N TYR A 352 -8.09 2.64 -27.42
CA TYR A 352 -8.52 3.90 -26.79
C TYR A 352 -7.43 5.00 -26.79
N PHE A 353 -6.20 4.65 -27.17
CA PHE A 353 -5.04 5.56 -27.12
C PHE A 353 -4.33 5.73 -28.47
N LYS A 354 -4.88 5.15 -29.51
CA LYS A 354 -4.38 5.32 -30.92
C LYS A 354 -4.57 6.75 -31.42
#